data_0162894e9ce76617a5baea5e7e966b63
#
_entry.id   0162894e9ce76617a5baea5e7e966b63
#
_cell.length_a   1.000
_cell.length_b   1.000
_cell.length_c   1.000
_cell.angle_alpha   90.00
_cell.angle_beta   90.00
_cell.angle_gamma   90.00
#
_symmetry.space_group_name_H-M   'P 1'
#
loop_
_entity.id
_entity.type
_entity.pdbx_description
1 polymer ?
#
loop_
_entity_poly.entity_id
_entity_poly.type
_entity_poly.pdbx_seq_one_letter_code
_entity_poly.pdbx_strand_id
1 'polypeptide(L)'
;AIRKIFSSEGFKSDKSIKPSDFSFNVDGGRCDECLGEGTKKIEMQFMADLYLECSACKGKRFKKKILEITYNDKNIYDVLEMTIEESHLFFSSSRTIQKKLKPMLDVGLGYLRLGQSSSTLSGGEAQRLKLATYLSDDKKLNEKTLFIFDEPSSGLHNKDISYFMTSVFRLIDSGNSVIIIEHNTELIKQADWIIDMGPDGGQGGGLVCFEGTPQNLIKLRNNKTAKYLKREFVI
;
A
#
# COMPACT_ATOMS: atom_id res chain seq x y z
N ALA A 1 -5.30 -11.44 -13.59
CA ALA A 1 -4.33 -12.52 -13.72
C ALA A 1 -4.68 -13.68 -12.79
N ILE A 2 -4.73 -13.52 -11.46
CA ILE A 2 -5.03 -14.58 -10.47
C ILE A 2 -6.33 -15.31 -10.80
N ARG A 3 -7.44 -14.58 -11.00
CA ARG A 3 -8.76 -15.16 -11.34
C ARG A 3 -8.72 -16.07 -12.59
N LYS A 4 -7.86 -15.75 -13.58
CA LYS A 4 -7.69 -16.58 -14.80
C LYS A 4 -6.99 -17.88 -14.47
N ILE A 5 -6.02 -17.89 -13.56
CA ILE A 5 -5.34 -19.12 -13.11
C ILE A 5 -6.36 -20.05 -12.45
N PHE A 6 -7.09 -19.55 -11.46
CA PHE A 6 -8.10 -20.36 -10.75
C PHE A 6 -9.22 -20.83 -11.67
N SER A 7 -9.68 -20.01 -12.59
CA SER A 7 -10.71 -20.44 -13.55
C SER A 7 -10.20 -21.52 -14.51
N SER A 8 -8.94 -21.51 -14.89
CA SER A 8 -8.36 -22.60 -15.71
C SER A 8 -8.25 -23.91 -14.94
N GLU A 9 -7.94 -23.85 -13.63
CA GLU A 9 -7.98 -25.04 -12.77
C GLU A 9 -9.41 -25.57 -12.60
N GLY A 10 -10.36 -24.67 -12.28
CA GLY A 10 -11.77 -25.04 -12.14
C GLY A 10 -12.42 -25.58 -13.40
N PHE A 11 -12.04 -25.05 -14.55
CA PHE A 11 -12.56 -25.51 -15.87
C PHE A 11 -12.22 -26.98 -16.16
N LYS A 12 -11.20 -27.54 -15.53
CA LYS A 12 -10.83 -28.95 -15.67
C LYS A 12 -11.91 -29.88 -15.08
N SER A 13 -12.59 -29.43 -14.02
CA SER A 13 -13.65 -30.18 -13.32
C SER A 13 -15.05 -29.71 -13.71
N ASP A 14 -15.25 -28.43 -13.94
CA ASP A 14 -16.54 -27.84 -14.29
C ASP A 14 -16.35 -26.73 -15.35
N LYS A 15 -16.81 -27.01 -16.57
CA LYS A 15 -16.72 -26.09 -17.73
C LYS A 15 -17.53 -24.80 -17.56
N SER A 16 -18.42 -24.72 -16.58
CA SER A 16 -19.20 -23.51 -16.29
C SER A 16 -18.41 -22.45 -15.51
N ILE A 17 -17.28 -22.81 -14.89
CA ILE A 17 -16.46 -21.95 -14.07
C ILE A 17 -15.80 -20.85 -14.90
N LYS A 18 -16.02 -19.61 -14.47
CA LYS A 18 -15.52 -18.38 -15.14
C LYS A 18 -14.57 -17.61 -14.22
N PRO A 19 -13.69 -16.75 -14.78
CA PRO A 19 -12.85 -15.88 -13.96
C PRO A 19 -13.63 -14.95 -13.02
N SER A 20 -14.88 -14.59 -13.34
CA SER A 20 -15.77 -13.79 -12.49
C SER A 20 -16.12 -14.49 -11.18
N ASP A 21 -16.19 -15.85 -11.17
CA ASP A 21 -16.54 -16.61 -9.98
C ASP A 21 -15.50 -16.51 -8.85
N PHE A 22 -14.28 -16.13 -9.19
CA PHE A 22 -13.19 -15.84 -8.24
C PHE A 22 -13.11 -14.35 -7.88
N SER A 23 -14.19 -13.58 -8.07
CA SER A 23 -14.30 -12.20 -7.64
C SER A 23 -15.24 -12.09 -6.46
N PHE A 24 -14.80 -11.45 -5.38
CA PHE A 24 -15.68 -11.11 -4.26
C PHE A 24 -16.54 -9.86 -4.51
N ASN A 25 -16.32 -9.13 -5.64
CA ASN A 25 -17.05 -7.90 -5.97
C ASN A 25 -18.24 -8.10 -6.92
N VAL A 26 -18.38 -9.28 -7.53
CA VAL A 26 -19.45 -9.55 -8.50
C VAL A 26 -20.15 -10.87 -8.18
N ASP A 27 -21.42 -11.00 -8.62
CA ASP A 27 -22.18 -12.20 -8.40
C ASP A 27 -21.60 -13.41 -9.15
N GLY A 28 -21.87 -14.60 -8.64
CA GLY A 28 -21.37 -15.88 -9.16
C GLY A 28 -20.80 -16.73 -8.04
N GLY A 29 -19.51 -16.61 -7.80
CA GLY A 29 -18.82 -17.42 -6.79
C GLY A 29 -18.71 -16.81 -5.41
N ARG A 30 -19.02 -15.52 -5.21
CA ARG A 30 -19.01 -14.89 -3.89
C ARG A 30 -20.12 -15.44 -2.98
N CYS A 31 -19.93 -15.34 -1.68
CA CYS A 31 -20.96 -15.68 -0.70
C CYS A 31 -22.19 -14.76 -0.87
N ASP A 32 -23.36 -15.33 -1.00
CA ASP A 32 -24.61 -14.58 -1.21
C ASP A 32 -25.04 -13.81 0.05
N GLU A 33 -24.68 -14.30 1.25
CA GLU A 33 -25.06 -13.68 2.51
C GLU A 33 -24.29 -12.43 2.88
N CYS A 34 -22.97 -12.42 2.69
CA CYS A 34 -22.11 -11.28 2.96
C CYS A 34 -21.65 -10.55 1.71
N LEU A 35 -22.15 -10.94 0.54
CA LEU A 35 -21.84 -10.36 -0.76
C LEU A 35 -20.33 -10.25 -1.04
N GLY A 36 -19.55 -11.18 -0.45
CA GLY A 36 -18.08 -11.22 -0.62
C GLY A 36 -17.29 -10.45 0.44
N GLU A 37 -17.93 -9.78 1.38
CA GLU A 37 -17.23 -9.02 2.43
C GLU A 37 -16.57 -9.93 3.48
N GLY A 38 -17.08 -11.15 3.68
CA GLY A 38 -16.63 -12.06 4.72
C GLY A 38 -17.21 -11.73 6.09
N THR A 39 -17.72 -10.51 6.29
CA THR A 39 -18.32 -10.02 7.52
C THR A 39 -19.72 -9.45 7.24
N LYS A 40 -20.53 -9.32 8.29
CA LYS A 40 -21.80 -8.61 8.28
C LYS A 40 -21.68 -7.39 9.18
N LYS A 41 -21.97 -6.21 8.63
CA LYS A 41 -21.99 -4.96 9.36
C LYS A 41 -23.28 -4.85 10.16
N ILE A 42 -23.16 -4.54 11.44
CA ILE A 42 -24.29 -4.15 12.31
C ILE A 42 -24.11 -2.67 12.64
N GLU A 43 -25.00 -1.85 12.13
CA GLU A 43 -24.99 -0.41 12.37
C GLU A 43 -25.49 -0.11 13.79
N MET A 44 -24.73 0.65 14.54
CA MET A 44 -25.01 1.06 15.90
C MET A 44 -25.27 2.57 15.92
N GLN A 45 -26.47 2.99 16.35
CA GLN A 45 -26.91 4.39 16.28
C GLN A 45 -26.00 5.38 17.05
N PHE A 46 -25.30 4.94 18.10
CA PHE A 46 -24.50 5.82 18.99
C PHE A 46 -23.08 5.31 19.23
N MET A 47 -22.66 4.24 18.58
CA MET A 47 -21.33 3.63 18.71
C MET A 47 -20.76 3.27 17.35
N ALA A 48 -19.46 2.94 17.30
CA ALA A 48 -18.84 2.43 16.09
C ALA A 48 -19.55 1.15 15.61
N ASP A 49 -19.68 1.02 14.28
CA ASP A 49 -20.29 -0.16 13.66
C ASP A 49 -19.57 -1.45 14.07
N LEU A 50 -20.34 -2.50 14.35
CA LEU A 50 -19.81 -3.81 14.68
C LEU A 50 -19.76 -4.69 13.41
N TYR A 51 -18.62 -5.33 13.19
CA TYR A 51 -18.43 -6.27 12.08
C TYR A 51 -18.36 -7.69 12.62
N LEU A 52 -19.38 -8.51 12.33
CA LEU A 52 -19.41 -9.92 12.72
C LEU A 52 -18.99 -10.80 11.55
N GLU A 53 -18.26 -11.86 11.83
CA GLU A 53 -17.94 -12.88 10.83
C GLU A 53 -19.21 -13.46 10.21
N CYS A 54 -19.24 -13.61 8.89
CA CYS A 54 -20.36 -14.20 8.17
C CYS A 54 -20.49 -15.69 8.52
N SER A 55 -21.62 -16.09 9.12
CA SER A 55 -21.90 -17.46 9.54
C SER A 55 -21.93 -18.46 8.36
N ALA A 56 -22.39 -18.01 7.19
CA ALA A 56 -22.53 -18.85 6.00
C ALA A 56 -21.16 -19.23 5.39
N CYS A 57 -20.26 -18.27 5.21
CA CYS A 57 -18.95 -18.53 4.61
C CYS A 57 -17.80 -18.59 5.62
N LYS A 58 -18.06 -18.32 6.90
CA LYS A 58 -17.05 -18.29 7.97
C LYS A 58 -15.85 -17.43 7.57
N GLY A 59 -16.12 -16.18 7.23
CA GLY A 59 -15.11 -15.21 6.78
C GLY A 59 -14.52 -15.43 5.40
N LYS A 60 -14.75 -16.58 4.76
CA LYS A 60 -14.03 -16.98 3.53
C LYS A 60 -14.51 -16.30 2.24
N ARG A 61 -15.55 -15.47 2.28
CA ARG A 61 -16.03 -14.60 1.18
C ARG A 61 -16.66 -15.33 -0.02
N PHE A 62 -16.39 -16.61 -0.25
CA PHE A 62 -16.79 -17.39 -1.42
C PHE A 62 -17.69 -18.55 -1.05
N LYS A 63 -18.45 -19.05 -2.05
CA LYS A 63 -19.22 -20.30 -1.97
C LYS A 63 -18.28 -21.49 -1.85
N LYS A 64 -18.75 -22.55 -1.17
CA LYS A 64 -17.95 -23.77 -0.93
C LYS A 64 -17.37 -24.36 -2.22
N LYS A 65 -18.16 -24.46 -3.28
CA LYS A 65 -17.70 -25.00 -4.58
C LYS A 65 -16.50 -24.23 -5.19
N ILE A 66 -16.38 -22.93 -4.92
CA ILE A 66 -15.27 -22.10 -5.41
C ILE A 66 -14.04 -22.33 -4.54
N LEU A 67 -14.23 -22.55 -3.24
CA LEU A 67 -13.13 -22.84 -2.31
C LEU A 67 -12.55 -24.26 -2.48
N GLU A 68 -13.24 -25.16 -3.16
CA GLU A 68 -12.75 -26.51 -3.50
C GLU A 68 -11.75 -26.49 -4.67
N ILE A 69 -11.72 -25.39 -5.43
CA ILE A 69 -10.77 -25.21 -6.54
C ILE A 69 -9.45 -24.68 -6.00
N THR A 70 -8.38 -25.41 -6.23
CA THR A 70 -7.03 -25.06 -5.73
C THR A 70 -6.04 -24.89 -6.86
N TYR A 71 -5.03 -24.07 -6.61
CA TYR A 71 -3.82 -23.93 -7.40
C TYR A 71 -2.62 -24.03 -6.44
N ASN A 72 -1.70 -24.98 -6.67
CA ASN A 72 -0.60 -25.29 -5.77
C ASN A 72 -1.07 -25.45 -4.31
N ASP A 73 -2.11 -26.27 -4.09
CA ASP A 73 -2.72 -26.60 -2.80
C ASP A 73 -3.34 -25.41 -2.04
N LYS A 74 -3.50 -24.25 -2.68
CA LYS A 74 -4.14 -23.06 -2.12
C LYS A 74 -5.41 -22.71 -2.88
N ASN A 75 -6.50 -22.46 -2.16
CA ASN A 75 -7.73 -21.92 -2.75
C ASN A 75 -7.67 -20.40 -2.87
N ILE A 76 -8.69 -19.78 -3.48
CA ILE A 76 -8.70 -18.33 -3.69
C ILE A 76 -8.73 -17.54 -2.37
N TYR A 77 -9.34 -18.04 -1.31
CA TYR A 77 -9.33 -17.39 0.00
C TYR A 77 -7.93 -17.42 0.62
N ASP A 78 -7.25 -18.58 0.57
CA ASP A 78 -5.87 -18.69 1.06
C ASP A 78 -4.95 -17.70 0.38
N VAL A 79 -5.13 -17.50 -0.94
CA VAL A 79 -4.36 -16.52 -1.71
C VAL A 79 -4.70 -15.08 -1.32
N LEU A 80 -5.96 -14.77 -1.01
CA LEU A 80 -6.35 -13.44 -0.53
C LEU A 80 -5.78 -13.11 0.86
N GLU A 81 -5.55 -14.13 1.68
CA GLU A 81 -4.93 -13.99 3.00
C GLU A 81 -3.40 -13.85 2.94
N MET A 82 -2.78 -14.22 1.82
CA MET A 82 -1.35 -14.00 1.62
C MET A 82 -1.01 -12.51 1.61
N THR A 83 0.13 -12.17 2.17
CA THR A 83 0.75 -10.86 1.96
C THR A 83 1.17 -10.68 0.49
N ILE A 84 1.41 -9.45 0.07
CA ILE A 84 1.92 -9.15 -1.27
C ILE A 84 3.27 -9.85 -1.49
N GLU A 85 4.13 -9.90 -0.47
CA GLU A 85 5.42 -10.58 -0.52
C GLU A 85 5.26 -12.09 -0.69
N GLU A 86 4.44 -12.74 0.12
CA GLU A 86 4.13 -14.17 0.00
C GLU A 86 3.52 -14.50 -1.37
N SER A 87 2.58 -13.67 -1.83
CA SER A 87 1.95 -13.83 -3.14
C SER A 87 2.94 -13.67 -4.29
N HIS A 88 3.89 -12.74 -4.15
CA HIS A 88 4.95 -12.55 -5.13
C HIS A 88 5.81 -13.82 -5.24
N LEU A 89 6.15 -14.46 -4.13
CA LEU A 89 6.88 -15.74 -4.12
C LEU A 89 6.00 -16.88 -4.68
N PHE A 90 4.75 -16.98 -4.23
CA PHE A 90 3.82 -18.03 -4.62
C PHE A 90 3.55 -18.05 -6.14
N PHE A 91 3.42 -16.88 -6.75
CA PHE A 91 3.22 -16.74 -8.20
C PHE A 91 4.51 -16.47 -8.98
N SER A 92 5.67 -16.94 -8.52
CA SER A 92 6.99 -16.71 -9.14
C SER A 92 7.04 -17.11 -10.62
N SER A 93 6.30 -18.13 -11.03
CA SER A 93 6.19 -18.58 -12.44
C SER A 93 5.33 -17.66 -13.33
N SER A 94 4.53 -16.76 -12.75
CA SER A 94 3.61 -15.91 -13.50
C SER A 94 4.15 -14.48 -13.69
N ARG A 95 4.81 -14.24 -14.82
CA ARG A 95 5.36 -12.92 -15.18
C ARG A 95 4.33 -11.78 -15.10
N THR A 96 3.08 -12.05 -15.45
CA THR A 96 1.99 -11.06 -15.40
C THR A 96 1.62 -10.66 -13.97
N ILE A 97 1.64 -11.61 -13.02
CA ILE A 97 1.36 -11.32 -11.61
C ILE A 97 2.57 -10.64 -10.99
N GLN A 98 3.78 -11.13 -11.26
CA GLN A 98 5.03 -10.52 -10.82
C GLN A 98 5.11 -9.03 -11.18
N LYS A 99 4.84 -8.68 -12.46
CA LYS A 99 4.84 -7.28 -12.93
C LYS A 99 3.85 -6.40 -12.16
N LYS A 100 2.74 -6.96 -11.64
CA LYS A 100 1.73 -6.21 -10.90
C LYS A 100 2.04 -6.10 -9.40
N LEU A 101 2.67 -7.09 -8.81
CA LEU A 101 3.00 -7.08 -7.38
C LEU A 101 4.30 -6.34 -7.08
N LYS A 102 5.27 -6.37 -8.00
CA LYS A 102 6.57 -5.74 -7.82
C LYS A 102 6.50 -4.26 -7.43
N PRO A 103 5.71 -3.39 -8.09
CA PRO A 103 5.60 -1.99 -7.68
C PRO A 103 5.10 -1.80 -6.24
N MET A 104 4.24 -2.72 -5.74
CA MET A 104 3.76 -2.67 -4.36
C MET A 104 4.86 -3.02 -3.36
N LEU A 105 5.73 -3.97 -3.70
CA LEU A 105 6.93 -4.29 -2.91
C LEU A 105 7.91 -3.11 -2.91
N ASP A 106 8.09 -2.48 -4.07
CA ASP A 106 9.03 -1.36 -4.26
C ASP A 106 8.66 -0.12 -3.41
N VAL A 107 7.38 0.02 -3.04
CA VAL A 107 6.91 1.10 -2.15
C VAL A 107 6.74 0.67 -0.69
N GLY A 108 7.25 -0.50 -0.29
CA GLY A 108 7.18 -0.99 1.08
C GLY A 108 5.80 -1.48 1.53
N LEU A 109 4.96 -1.96 0.60
CA LEU A 109 3.64 -2.51 0.91
C LEU A 109 3.61 -4.05 0.93
N GLY A 110 4.78 -4.69 1.05
CA GLY A 110 4.91 -6.15 1.01
C GLY A 110 4.08 -6.89 2.08
N TYR A 111 3.88 -6.27 3.23
CA TYR A 111 3.15 -6.83 4.37
C TYR A 111 1.62 -6.79 4.23
N LEU A 112 1.07 -5.99 3.32
CA LEU A 112 -0.38 -5.93 3.11
C LEU A 112 -0.90 -7.23 2.50
N ARG A 113 -2.09 -7.65 2.93
CA ARG A 113 -2.75 -8.83 2.34
C ARG A 113 -3.43 -8.48 1.02
N LEU A 114 -3.42 -9.42 0.07
CA LEU A 114 -4.10 -9.24 -1.22
C LEU A 114 -5.61 -8.99 -1.09
N GLY A 115 -6.23 -9.59 -0.07
CA GLY A 115 -7.65 -9.44 0.21
C GLY A 115 -7.99 -8.32 1.18
N GLN A 116 -7.02 -7.49 1.59
CA GLN A 116 -7.27 -6.39 2.52
C GLN A 116 -8.21 -5.36 1.91
N SER A 117 -9.18 -4.90 2.72
CA SER A 117 -10.09 -3.84 2.31
C SER A 117 -9.36 -2.50 2.22
N SER A 118 -9.65 -1.73 1.18
CA SER A 118 -9.10 -0.38 1.04
C SER A 118 -9.51 0.57 2.17
N SER A 119 -10.63 0.32 2.83
CA SER A 119 -11.11 1.08 3.98
C SER A 119 -10.27 0.88 5.26
N THR A 120 -9.44 -0.17 5.31
CA THR A 120 -8.56 -0.46 6.45
C THR A 120 -7.14 0.06 6.25
N LEU A 121 -6.85 0.66 5.10
CA LEU A 121 -5.54 1.24 4.82
C LEU A 121 -5.37 2.58 5.57
N SER A 122 -4.20 2.78 6.15
CA SER A 122 -3.78 4.08 6.66
C SER A 122 -3.61 5.10 5.50
N GLY A 123 -3.60 6.39 5.83
CA GLY A 123 -3.37 7.45 4.83
C GLY A 123 -2.07 7.24 4.05
N GLY A 124 -0.97 6.93 4.74
CA GLY A 124 0.32 6.64 4.12
C GLY A 124 0.31 5.38 3.24
N GLU A 125 -0.37 4.31 3.65
CA GLU A 125 -0.53 3.10 2.82
C GLU A 125 -1.32 3.38 1.54
N ALA A 126 -2.40 4.16 1.64
CA ALA A 126 -3.20 4.55 0.48
C ALA A 126 -2.39 5.42 -0.50
N GLN A 127 -1.56 6.33 0.01
CA GLN A 127 -0.65 7.15 -0.82
C GLN A 127 0.39 6.27 -1.53
N ARG A 128 1.05 5.36 -0.81
CA ARG A 128 2.02 4.42 -1.39
C ARG A 128 1.38 3.49 -2.43
N LEU A 129 0.15 3.05 -2.21
CA LEU A 129 -0.59 2.25 -3.20
C LEU A 129 -0.87 3.04 -4.48
N LYS A 130 -1.21 4.33 -4.37
CA LYS A 130 -1.34 5.23 -5.54
C LYS A 130 0.00 5.38 -6.26
N LEU A 131 1.09 5.55 -5.51
CA LEU A 131 2.45 5.62 -6.06
C LEU A 131 2.81 4.34 -6.82
N ALA A 132 2.58 3.15 -6.24
CA ALA A 132 2.80 1.87 -6.89
C ALA A 132 2.01 1.74 -8.21
N THR A 133 0.77 2.22 -8.22
CA THR A 133 -0.07 2.23 -9.40
C THR A 133 0.49 3.15 -10.49
N TYR A 134 1.01 4.33 -10.12
CA TYR A 134 1.65 5.25 -11.05
C TYR A 134 2.93 4.66 -11.64
N LEU A 135 3.81 4.11 -10.80
CA LEU A 135 5.07 3.49 -11.20
C LEU A 135 4.88 2.23 -12.09
N SER A 136 3.69 1.63 -12.07
CA SER A 136 3.38 0.47 -12.93
C SER A 136 2.95 0.86 -14.35
N ASP A 137 2.76 2.15 -14.63
CA ASP A 137 2.30 2.66 -15.93
C ASP A 137 3.42 3.47 -16.62
N ASP A 138 4.15 2.80 -17.52
CA ASP A 138 5.26 3.40 -18.24
C ASP A 138 4.87 4.68 -19.03
N LYS A 139 3.59 4.86 -19.39
CA LYS A 139 3.12 6.06 -20.09
C LYS A 139 3.05 7.27 -19.15
N LYS A 140 2.58 7.06 -17.92
CA LYS A 140 2.46 8.12 -16.91
C LYS A 140 3.82 8.62 -16.43
N LEU A 141 4.84 7.76 -16.40
CA LEU A 141 6.18 8.16 -16.00
C LEU A 141 6.81 9.23 -16.91
N ASN A 142 6.33 9.37 -18.14
CA ASN A 142 6.83 10.38 -19.09
C ASN A 142 6.12 11.75 -18.99
N GLU A 143 5.11 11.89 -18.12
CA GLU A 143 4.41 13.14 -17.87
C GLU A 143 5.08 13.86 -16.70
N LYS A 144 5.46 15.15 -16.88
CA LYS A 144 6.00 15.96 -15.77
C LYS A 144 4.89 16.24 -14.76
N THR A 145 4.99 15.62 -13.61
CA THR A 145 4.01 15.66 -12.53
C THR A 145 4.64 16.16 -11.24
N LEU A 146 3.91 16.96 -10.47
CA LEU A 146 4.25 17.28 -9.09
C LEU A 146 3.53 16.30 -8.16
N PHE A 147 4.30 15.53 -7.39
CA PHE A 147 3.80 14.65 -6.35
C PHE A 147 3.89 15.35 -5.00
N ILE A 148 2.81 15.29 -4.23
CA ILE A 148 2.78 15.77 -2.84
C ILE A 148 2.40 14.59 -1.96
N PHE A 149 3.27 14.22 -1.03
CA PHE A 149 3.04 13.19 -0.03
C PHE A 149 2.92 13.83 1.34
N ASP A 150 1.90 13.43 2.08
CA ASP A 150 1.64 13.87 3.45
C ASP A 150 1.84 12.70 4.40
N GLU A 151 2.89 12.79 5.24
CA GLU A 151 3.34 11.76 6.19
C GLU A 151 3.40 10.32 5.59
N PRO A 152 4.06 10.12 4.45
CA PRO A 152 4.08 8.80 3.79
C PRO A 152 4.83 7.74 4.59
N SER A 153 5.65 8.10 5.58
CA SER A 153 6.35 7.16 6.45
C SER A 153 5.47 6.59 7.56
N SER A 154 4.24 7.08 7.72
CA SER A 154 3.32 6.59 8.73
C SER A 154 3.10 5.08 8.61
N GLY A 155 3.40 4.34 9.69
CA GLY A 155 3.31 2.87 9.74
C GLY A 155 4.45 2.12 9.03
N LEU A 156 5.49 2.81 8.53
CA LEU A 156 6.67 2.16 7.96
C LEU A 156 7.71 1.78 9.01
N HIS A 157 8.29 0.61 8.84
CA HIS A 157 9.55 0.25 9.49
C HIS A 157 10.73 0.88 8.73
N ASN A 158 11.87 1.10 9.40
CA ASN A 158 13.05 1.75 8.79
C ASN A 158 13.51 1.11 7.45
N LYS A 159 13.37 -0.21 7.31
CA LYS A 159 13.67 -0.89 6.04
C LYS A 159 12.72 -0.49 4.90
N ASP A 160 11.45 -0.26 5.21
CA ASP A 160 10.44 0.08 4.22
C ASP A 160 10.58 1.52 3.76
N ILE A 161 11.14 2.41 4.62
CA ILE A 161 11.49 3.78 4.25
C ILE A 161 12.49 3.80 3.09
N SER A 162 13.49 2.92 3.10
CA SER A 162 14.48 2.85 2.01
C SER A 162 13.86 2.42 0.68
N TYR A 163 12.93 1.47 0.70
CA TYR A 163 12.18 1.07 -0.51
C TYR A 163 11.30 2.21 -1.03
N PHE A 164 10.58 2.89 -0.14
CA PHE A 164 9.78 4.05 -0.50
C PHE A 164 10.65 5.14 -1.14
N MET A 165 11.78 5.50 -0.52
CA MET A 165 12.69 6.53 -1.06
C MET A 165 13.29 6.12 -2.40
N THR A 166 13.64 4.85 -2.60
CA THR A 166 14.08 4.35 -3.92
C THR A 166 13.01 4.61 -4.98
N SER A 167 11.74 4.43 -4.64
CA SER A 167 10.62 4.70 -5.55
C SER A 167 10.42 6.19 -5.81
N VAL A 168 10.64 7.04 -4.81
CA VAL A 168 10.63 8.50 -4.94
C VAL A 168 11.75 8.98 -5.87
N PHE A 169 12.97 8.46 -5.69
CA PHE A 169 14.09 8.81 -6.59
C PHE A 169 13.82 8.40 -8.04
N ARG A 170 13.20 7.23 -8.27
CA ARG A 170 12.75 6.85 -9.64
C ARG A 170 11.79 7.86 -10.26
N LEU A 171 10.88 8.47 -9.47
CA LEU A 171 10.01 9.54 -9.98
C LEU A 171 10.83 10.76 -10.38
N ILE A 172 11.77 11.18 -9.54
CA ILE A 172 12.63 12.34 -9.77
C ILE A 172 13.50 12.12 -11.02
N ASP A 173 14.13 10.95 -11.12
CA ASP A 173 14.96 10.56 -12.28
C ASP A 173 14.17 10.54 -13.59
N SER A 174 12.86 10.27 -13.50
CA SER A 174 11.92 10.35 -14.63
C SER A 174 11.46 11.78 -14.97
N GLY A 175 12.03 12.82 -14.30
CA GLY A 175 11.77 14.23 -14.55
C GLY A 175 10.56 14.81 -13.80
N ASN A 176 10.06 14.10 -12.78
CA ASN A 176 8.99 14.58 -11.91
C ASN A 176 9.55 15.40 -10.74
N SER A 177 8.68 16.16 -10.08
CA SER A 177 8.98 16.88 -8.84
C SER A 177 8.25 16.25 -7.67
N VAL A 178 8.89 16.22 -6.49
CA VAL A 178 8.30 15.61 -5.30
C VAL A 178 8.41 16.56 -4.11
N ILE A 179 7.29 16.77 -3.41
CA ILE A 179 7.22 17.43 -2.11
C ILE A 179 6.76 16.40 -1.09
N ILE A 180 7.47 16.32 0.04
CA ILE A 180 7.11 15.40 1.13
C ILE A 180 6.94 16.22 2.40
N ILE A 181 5.79 16.14 3.04
CA ILE A 181 5.51 16.69 4.36
C ILE A 181 5.85 15.59 5.35
N GLU A 182 6.86 15.80 6.17
CA GLU A 182 7.40 14.73 7.03
C GLU A 182 8.07 15.26 8.30
N HIS A 183 8.10 14.39 9.31
CA HIS A 183 8.84 14.61 10.55
C HIS A 183 9.88 13.49 10.81
N ASN A 184 9.92 12.46 9.97
CA ASN A 184 10.88 11.36 10.08
C ASN A 184 12.27 11.81 9.56
N THR A 185 13.26 11.83 10.45
CA THR A 185 14.62 12.32 10.14
C THR A 185 15.34 11.48 9.10
N GLU A 186 15.05 10.18 9.00
CA GLU A 186 15.60 9.30 7.97
C GLU A 186 15.15 9.69 6.54
N LEU A 187 13.94 10.24 6.40
CA LEU A 187 13.45 10.82 5.15
C LEU A 187 14.03 12.21 4.92
N ILE A 188 13.96 13.08 5.94
CA ILE A 188 14.38 14.47 5.85
C ILE A 188 15.85 14.60 5.43
N LYS A 189 16.73 13.72 5.94
CA LYS A 189 18.17 13.75 5.57
C LYS A 189 18.46 13.47 4.09
N GLN A 190 17.52 12.84 3.37
CA GLN A 190 17.65 12.46 1.97
C GLN A 190 17.07 13.51 1.00
N ALA A 191 16.47 14.59 1.52
CA ALA A 191 15.92 15.66 0.72
C ALA A 191 17.02 16.51 0.06
N ASP A 192 16.77 17.01 -1.15
CA ASP A 192 17.62 18.01 -1.82
C ASP A 192 17.47 19.39 -1.17
N TRP A 193 16.23 19.69 -0.72
CA TRP A 193 15.86 20.97 -0.11
C TRP A 193 14.83 20.76 0.99
N ILE A 194 15.00 21.51 2.09
CA ILE A 194 14.10 21.50 3.26
C ILE A 194 13.49 22.87 3.41
N ILE A 195 12.20 22.91 3.68
CA ILE A 195 11.47 24.07 4.17
C ILE A 195 10.97 23.70 5.57
N ASP A 196 11.64 24.23 6.60
CA ASP A 196 11.33 23.94 8.00
C ASP A 196 10.31 24.94 8.54
N MET A 197 9.15 24.42 8.90
CA MET A 197 8.00 25.19 9.39
C MET A 197 7.96 25.16 10.92
N GLY A 198 7.74 26.32 11.54
CA GLY A 198 7.71 26.42 13.00
C GLY A 198 7.42 27.83 13.49
N PRO A 199 8.01 28.20 14.68
CA PRO A 199 8.84 27.38 15.59
C PRO A 199 8.08 26.34 16.41
N ASP A 200 6.75 26.50 16.53
CA ASP A 200 5.83 25.64 17.27
C ASP A 200 4.64 25.24 16.42
N GLY A 201 3.68 24.50 16.99
CA GLY A 201 2.40 24.20 16.36
C GLY A 201 1.32 25.24 16.66
N GLY A 202 0.18 25.18 15.96
CA GLY A 202 -0.97 26.03 16.20
C GLY A 202 -0.69 27.51 15.96
N GLN A 203 -1.19 28.39 16.84
CA GLN A 203 -1.07 29.86 16.69
C GLN A 203 0.38 30.39 16.75
N GLY A 204 1.30 29.65 17.37
CA GLY A 204 2.74 30.00 17.42
C GLY A 204 3.56 29.45 16.26
N GLY A 205 2.92 28.79 15.30
CA GLY A 205 3.57 28.14 14.16
C GLY A 205 3.31 28.82 12.83
N GLY A 206 3.55 28.07 11.76
CA GLY A 206 3.25 28.52 10.40
C GLY A 206 4.26 29.46 9.77
N LEU A 207 5.40 29.71 10.41
CA LEU A 207 6.48 30.52 9.87
C LEU A 207 7.56 29.61 9.26
N VAL A 208 8.21 30.09 8.20
CA VAL A 208 9.41 29.45 7.65
C VAL A 208 10.58 29.76 8.58
N CYS A 209 11.04 28.76 9.32
CA CYS A 209 12.18 28.88 10.24
C CYS A 209 13.53 28.66 9.54
N PHE A 210 13.54 27.90 8.45
CA PHE A 210 14.71 27.65 7.64
C PHE A 210 14.29 27.18 6.25
N GLU A 211 15.09 27.52 5.25
CA GLU A 211 15.06 26.93 3.92
C GLU A 211 16.49 26.66 3.44
N GLY A 212 16.70 25.50 2.83
CA GLY A 212 18.02 25.10 2.35
C GLY A 212 18.28 23.60 2.35
N THR A 213 19.53 23.21 2.17
CA THR A 213 19.92 21.80 2.19
C THR A 213 19.96 21.22 3.61
N PRO A 214 19.78 19.89 3.79
CA PRO A 214 19.94 19.24 5.10
C PRO A 214 21.28 19.57 5.77
N GLN A 215 22.37 19.61 4.99
CA GLN A 215 23.72 19.92 5.46
C GLN A 215 23.85 21.34 6.01
N ASN A 216 23.05 22.28 5.52
CA ASN A 216 23.01 23.64 6.06
C ASN A 216 22.12 23.74 7.30
N LEU A 217 20.99 23.00 7.32
CA LEU A 217 20.11 22.97 8.48
C LEU A 217 20.83 22.47 9.74
N ILE A 218 21.60 21.40 9.67
CA ILE A 218 22.31 20.82 10.82
C ILE A 218 23.37 21.73 11.45
N LYS A 219 23.77 22.81 10.75
CA LYS A 219 24.71 23.82 11.29
C LYS A 219 24.04 24.80 12.25
N LEU A 220 22.71 24.89 12.22
CA LEU A 220 21.96 25.80 13.08
C LEU A 220 21.98 25.32 14.53
N ARG A 221 22.24 26.27 15.48
CA ARG A 221 22.32 25.95 16.90
C ARG A 221 20.95 25.94 17.59
N ASN A 222 20.05 26.83 17.18
CA ASN A 222 18.77 27.08 17.86
C ASN A 222 17.55 26.61 17.05
N ASN A 223 17.71 25.67 16.14
CA ASN A 223 16.60 25.10 15.37
C ASN A 223 16.26 23.69 15.91
N LYS A 224 14.97 23.45 16.15
CA LYS A 224 14.48 22.19 16.72
C LYS A 224 14.74 21.01 15.80
N THR A 225 14.40 21.14 14.52
CA THR A 225 14.60 20.10 13.50
C THR A 225 16.08 19.78 13.32
N ALA A 226 16.95 20.80 13.29
CA ALA A 226 18.39 20.63 13.18
C ALA A 226 18.97 19.78 14.33
N LYS A 227 18.45 19.95 15.56
CA LYS A 227 18.89 19.19 16.74
C LYS A 227 18.69 17.68 16.58
N TYR A 228 17.54 17.27 16.01
CA TYR A 228 17.25 15.86 15.79
C TYR A 228 17.93 15.34 14.52
N LEU A 229 17.87 16.09 13.43
CA LEU A 229 18.47 15.70 12.16
C LEU A 229 19.99 15.51 12.26
N LYS A 230 20.66 16.28 13.08
CA LYS A 230 22.11 16.16 13.31
C LYS A 230 22.53 14.78 13.77
N ARG A 231 21.69 14.06 14.49
CA ARG A 231 21.98 12.69 14.99
C ARG A 231 22.11 11.70 13.85
N GLU A 232 21.42 11.93 12.74
CA GLU A 232 21.42 11.07 11.56
C GLU A 232 22.67 11.23 10.67
N PHE A 233 23.47 12.27 10.92
CA PHE A 233 24.72 12.56 10.21
C PHE A 233 25.98 12.23 11.04
N VAL A 234 25.79 11.83 12.30
CA VAL A 234 26.89 11.39 13.16
C VAL A 234 26.89 9.86 13.16
N ILE A 235 27.74 9.29 12.31
CA ILE A 235 28.18 7.90 12.34
C ILE A 235 29.61 7.86 12.84
#